data_c3338572cafc79874486f4a3fa16b167
#
_entry.id   c3338572cafc79874486f4a3fa16b167
#
_cell.length_a   1.000
_cell.length_b   1.000
_cell.length_c   1.000
_cell.angle_alpha   90.00
_cell.angle_beta   90.00
_cell.angle_gamma   90.00
#
_symmetry.space_group_name_H-M   'P 1'
#
loop_
_entity.id
_entity.type
_entity.pdbx_description
1 polymer ?
#
loop_
_entity_poly.entity_id
_entity_poly.type
_entity_poly.pdbx_seq_one_letter_code
_entity_poly.pdbx_strand_id
1 'polypeptide(L)'
;MCIRDSPILENIEGLGHYVGTYIAWSVNDNGWWGEGEIKFYMDDDTDYPTICGTGTEDYFGGAWNFDVPGRGYTTFSTPYLGMPQVIRPDGLYIANQRFGMYRFHIQDAIHFSKGLPRVDIQALGWRSGGRYLPLHDDIASTAMFYLDRPVTNRPEAPTYDSMEVHLGAAPATDLA
;
A
#
# COMPACT_ATOMS: atom_id res chain seq x y z
N MET A 1 16.38 13.08 1.86
CA MET A 1 14.95 13.36 1.61
C MET A 1 14.20 12.14 2.09
N CYS A 2 13.57 12.21 3.26
CA CYS A 2 12.82 11.06 3.78
C CYS A 2 11.49 10.98 3.03
N ILE A 3 11.41 10.09 2.05
CA ILE A 3 10.13 9.63 1.52
C ILE A 3 9.48 8.89 2.68
N ARG A 4 8.27 9.26 3.06
CA ARG A 4 7.55 8.57 4.14
C ARG A 4 7.12 7.20 3.63
N ASP A 5 7.89 6.19 3.98
CA ASP A 5 7.45 4.81 3.84
C ASP A 5 6.41 4.52 4.95
N SER A 6 5.29 3.91 4.59
CA SER A 6 4.29 3.42 5.54
C SER A 6 4.59 1.97 5.87
N PRO A 7 4.95 1.64 7.12
CA PRO A 7 5.24 0.27 7.49
C PRO A 7 3.95 -0.58 7.45
N ILE A 8 4.03 -1.70 6.76
CA ILE A 8 2.99 -2.76 6.74
C ILE A 8 3.28 -3.77 7.83
N LEU A 9 4.56 -4.09 8.03
CA LEU A 9 5.02 -5.06 9.01
C LEU A 9 6.42 -4.71 9.47
N GLU A 10 6.71 -4.87 10.76
CA GLU A 10 8.02 -4.60 11.33
C GLU A 10 8.43 -5.65 12.36
N ASN A 11 9.73 -5.90 12.46
CA ASN A 11 10.37 -6.65 13.54
C ASN A 11 9.82 -8.07 13.74
N ILE A 12 9.61 -8.80 12.65
CA ILE A 12 9.25 -10.22 12.71
C ILE A 12 10.51 -11.05 12.68
N GLU A 13 10.68 -11.89 13.70
CA GLU A 13 11.81 -12.82 13.84
C GLU A 13 11.35 -14.27 13.70
N GLY A 14 12.12 -15.07 12.99
CA GLY A 14 11.88 -16.50 12.80
C GLY A 14 11.87 -16.92 11.35
N LEU A 15 11.74 -18.22 11.14
CA LEU A 15 11.57 -18.83 9.82
C LEU A 15 10.11 -18.72 9.40
N GLY A 16 9.85 -18.29 8.18
CA GLY A 16 8.48 -18.16 7.72
C GLY A 16 8.34 -17.78 6.26
N HIS A 17 7.13 -17.40 5.91
CA HIS A 17 6.84 -16.86 4.60
C HIS A 17 5.66 -15.89 4.63
N TYR A 18 5.80 -14.82 3.89
CA TYR A 18 4.77 -13.81 3.69
C TYR A 18 3.84 -14.25 2.57
N VAL A 19 2.54 -14.20 2.82
CA VAL A 19 1.54 -14.75 1.90
C VAL A 19 0.49 -13.74 1.44
N GLY A 20 0.49 -12.54 1.98
CA GLY A 20 -0.48 -11.57 1.49
C GLY A 20 -0.42 -10.19 2.13
N THR A 21 -0.94 -9.24 1.39
CA THR A 21 -1.14 -7.85 1.78
C THR A 21 -2.56 -7.43 1.46
N TYR A 22 -3.22 -6.75 2.38
CA TYR A 22 -4.40 -5.94 2.12
C TYR A 22 -4.07 -4.49 2.46
N ILE A 23 -4.48 -3.55 1.63
CA ILE A 23 -4.34 -2.11 1.87
C ILE A 23 -5.68 -1.41 1.61
N ALA A 24 -6.07 -0.57 2.56
CA ALA A 24 -7.05 0.47 2.39
C ALA A 24 -6.32 1.80 2.23
N TRP A 25 -6.51 2.47 1.11
CA TRP A 25 -5.84 3.71 0.75
C TRP A 25 -6.85 4.83 0.56
N SER A 26 -6.71 5.90 1.33
CA SER A 26 -7.50 7.12 1.21
C SER A 26 -6.63 8.24 0.66
N VAL A 27 -6.98 8.73 -0.52
CA VAL A 27 -6.23 9.76 -1.23
C VAL A 27 -6.67 11.14 -0.74
N ASN A 28 -5.74 11.92 -0.20
CA ASN A 28 -6.00 13.25 0.35
C ASN A 28 -5.69 14.39 -0.63
N ASP A 29 -4.87 14.13 -1.64
CA ASP A 29 -4.42 15.13 -2.61
C ASP A 29 -4.90 14.82 -4.04
N ASN A 30 -4.98 15.84 -4.90
CA ASN A 30 -5.17 15.62 -6.32
C ASN A 30 -3.86 15.12 -6.97
N GLY A 31 -3.98 14.34 -8.02
CA GLY A 31 -2.88 13.75 -8.77
C GLY A 31 -2.85 12.23 -8.67
N TRP A 32 -1.95 11.60 -9.40
CA TRP A 32 -1.73 10.16 -9.31
C TRP A 32 -1.01 9.82 -7.97
N TRP A 33 -1.51 8.81 -7.28
CA TRP A 33 -1.11 8.49 -5.90
C TRP A 33 -0.28 7.20 -5.76
N GLY A 34 -0.18 6.38 -6.78
CA GLY A 34 0.33 5.01 -6.68
C GLY A 34 1.71 4.78 -7.29
N GLU A 35 2.60 5.78 -7.31
CA GLU A 35 3.99 5.64 -7.81
C GLU A 35 4.93 4.97 -6.80
N GLY A 36 4.53 4.88 -5.54
CA GLY A 36 5.36 4.27 -4.52
C GLY A 36 5.38 2.76 -4.61
N GLU A 37 6.54 2.18 -4.37
CA GLU A 37 6.73 0.74 -4.40
C GLU A 37 6.55 0.08 -3.04
N ILE A 38 6.19 -1.21 -3.05
CA ILE A 38 6.30 -2.08 -1.88
C ILE A 38 7.74 -2.61 -1.77
N LYS A 39 8.25 -2.68 -0.55
CA LYS A 39 9.61 -3.13 -0.24
C LYS A 39 9.60 -4.18 0.84
N PHE A 40 10.31 -5.28 0.61
CA PHE A 40 10.51 -6.33 1.59
C PHE A 40 11.99 -6.36 1.99
N TYR A 41 12.25 -6.16 3.25
CA TYR A 41 13.57 -6.33 3.86
C TYR A 41 13.55 -7.68 4.57
N MET A 42 14.40 -8.59 4.15
CA MET A 42 14.37 -9.97 4.63
C MET A 42 15.72 -10.38 5.22
N ASP A 43 15.64 -11.17 6.28
CA ASP A 43 16.80 -11.76 6.93
C ASP A 43 17.81 -10.69 7.40
N ASP A 44 18.98 -10.60 6.78
CA ASP A 44 20.04 -9.64 7.16
C ASP A 44 20.00 -8.34 6.31
N ASP A 45 19.09 -8.24 5.35
CA ASP A 45 18.96 -7.07 4.49
C ASP A 45 18.20 -5.96 5.22
N THR A 46 18.92 -4.99 5.77
CA THR A 46 18.34 -3.85 6.51
C THR A 46 18.51 -2.51 5.81
N ASP A 47 19.56 -2.34 5.03
CA ASP A 47 19.89 -1.08 4.34
C ASP A 47 19.17 -0.97 2.99
N TYR A 48 19.06 -2.09 2.28
CA TYR A 48 18.40 -2.19 0.99
C TYR A 48 17.36 -3.31 1.01
N PRO A 49 16.21 -3.14 0.35
CA PRO A 49 15.21 -4.19 0.31
C PRO A 49 15.70 -5.38 -0.51
N THR A 50 15.40 -6.57 -0.04
CA THR A 50 15.62 -7.82 -0.78
C THR A 50 14.72 -7.88 -2.01
N ILE A 51 13.49 -7.40 -1.88
CA ILE A 51 12.53 -7.27 -2.98
C ILE A 51 12.04 -5.83 -3.00
N CYS A 52 12.11 -5.20 -4.17
CA CYS A 52 11.60 -3.86 -4.43
C CYS A 52 10.61 -3.90 -5.59
N GLY A 53 9.42 -3.39 -5.38
CA GLY A 53 8.40 -3.23 -6.41
C GLY A 53 8.68 -2.06 -7.35
N THR A 54 7.76 -1.78 -8.25
CA THR A 54 7.84 -0.70 -9.24
C THR A 54 6.74 0.34 -9.09
N GLY A 55 5.61 -0.02 -8.47
CA GLY A 55 4.49 0.87 -8.21
C GLY A 55 3.43 0.18 -7.38
N THR A 56 2.59 0.94 -6.72
CA THR A 56 1.45 0.42 -5.95
C THR A 56 0.48 -0.33 -6.87
N GLU A 57 0.16 0.24 -8.02
CA GLU A 57 -0.73 -0.40 -8.99
C GLU A 57 -0.15 -1.69 -9.54
N ASP A 58 1.15 -1.73 -9.82
CA ASP A 58 1.85 -2.92 -10.32
C ASP A 58 1.76 -4.07 -9.32
N TYR A 59 1.95 -3.75 -8.05
CA TYR A 59 1.86 -4.75 -6.99
C TYR A 59 0.48 -5.37 -6.89
N PHE A 60 -0.58 -4.58 -7.04
CA PHE A 60 -1.97 -5.04 -6.94
C PHE A 60 -2.57 -5.45 -8.30
N GLY A 61 -1.77 -5.49 -9.36
CA GLY A 61 -2.16 -6.01 -10.67
C GLY A 61 -2.93 -5.05 -11.55
N GLY A 62 -2.77 -3.75 -11.32
CA GLY A 62 -3.37 -2.70 -12.13
C GLY A 62 -2.30 -1.87 -12.84
N ALA A 63 -2.02 -2.15 -14.08
CA ALA A 63 -1.11 -1.33 -14.89
C ALA A 63 -1.72 0.04 -15.23
N TRP A 64 -0.87 1.00 -15.62
CA TRP A 64 -1.30 2.31 -16.09
C TRP A 64 -2.23 3.04 -15.12
N ASN A 65 -1.78 3.16 -13.86
CA ASN A 65 -2.47 3.91 -12.82
C ASN A 65 -3.90 3.42 -12.52
N PHE A 66 -4.19 2.14 -12.69
CA PHE A 66 -5.54 1.55 -12.62
C PHE A 66 -6.55 2.19 -13.60
N ASP A 67 -6.08 2.98 -14.56
CA ASP A 67 -6.94 3.67 -15.51
C ASP A 67 -7.37 2.72 -16.64
N VAL A 68 -8.64 2.36 -16.65
CA VAL A 68 -9.25 1.60 -17.77
C VAL A 68 -9.72 2.60 -18.82
N PRO A 69 -9.19 2.55 -20.05
CA PRO A 69 -9.53 3.52 -21.09
C PRO A 69 -11.03 3.72 -21.25
N GLY A 70 -11.49 4.97 -21.09
CA GLY A 70 -12.89 5.37 -21.19
C GLY A 70 -13.77 5.01 -19.99
N ARG A 71 -13.20 4.39 -18.92
CA ARG A 71 -13.94 4.03 -17.70
C ARG A 71 -13.33 4.60 -16.43
N GLY A 72 -12.03 4.95 -16.45
CA GLY A 72 -11.31 5.35 -15.25
C GLY A 72 -11.09 4.19 -14.27
N TYR A 73 -11.17 4.46 -12.98
CA TYR A 73 -11.05 3.44 -11.94
C TYR A 73 -12.23 2.47 -11.95
N THR A 74 -11.94 1.18 -12.10
CA THR A 74 -12.93 0.11 -12.03
C THR A 74 -12.51 -0.96 -11.04
N THR A 75 -13.49 -1.57 -10.40
CA THR A 75 -13.21 -2.72 -9.52
C THR A 75 -12.84 -3.95 -10.32
N PHE A 76 -11.91 -4.74 -9.78
CA PHE A 76 -11.59 -6.06 -10.30
C PHE A 76 -11.17 -7.00 -9.17
N SER A 77 -11.36 -8.28 -9.38
CA SER A 77 -10.95 -9.34 -8.45
C SER A 77 -10.48 -10.56 -9.21
N THR A 78 -9.36 -11.08 -8.79
CA THR A 78 -8.81 -12.36 -9.25
C THR A 78 -8.54 -13.25 -8.04
N PRO A 79 -8.20 -14.53 -8.20
CA PRO A 79 -7.87 -15.38 -7.05
C PRO A 79 -6.73 -14.85 -6.17
N TYR A 80 -5.78 -14.10 -6.73
CA TYR A 80 -4.54 -13.75 -6.03
C TYR A 80 -4.29 -12.25 -5.86
N LEU A 81 -4.98 -11.40 -6.59
CA LEU A 81 -4.86 -9.96 -6.47
C LEU A 81 -6.11 -9.24 -6.97
N GLY A 82 -6.29 -7.99 -6.55
CA GLY A 82 -7.42 -7.21 -7.03
C GLY A 82 -7.58 -5.87 -6.30
N MET A 83 -8.47 -5.08 -6.85
CA MET A 83 -8.99 -3.85 -6.27
C MET A 83 -10.53 -3.95 -6.21
N PRO A 84 -11.08 -4.70 -5.25
CA PRO A 84 -12.51 -4.95 -5.16
C PRO A 84 -13.33 -3.74 -4.73
N GLN A 85 -12.68 -2.70 -4.23
CA GLN A 85 -13.36 -1.54 -3.69
C GLN A 85 -12.77 -0.25 -4.27
N VAL A 86 -13.63 0.53 -4.92
CA VAL A 86 -13.36 1.89 -5.37
C VAL A 86 -14.51 2.75 -4.90
N ILE A 87 -14.24 3.71 -4.03
CA ILE A 87 -15.20 4.65 -3.48
C ILE A 87 -14.95 6.00 -4.14
N ARG A 88 -16.00 6.59 -4.71
CA ARG A 88 -15.94 7.80 -5.53
C ARG A 88 -15.11 7.62 -6.82
N PRO A 89 -15.55 6.74 -7.73
CA PRO A 89 -14.86 6.49 -9.00
C PRO A 89 -15.08 7.58 -10.06
N ASP A 90 -15.72 8.68 -9.71
CA ASP A 90 -16.19 9.78 -10.58
C ASP A 90 -15.05 10.69 -11.03
N GLY A 91 -14.06 10.16 -11.66
CA GLY A 91 -12.89 10.87 -12.17
C GLY A 91 -11.58 10.18 -11.81
N LEU A 92 -10.51 10.66 -12.41
CA LEU A 92 -9.14 10.21 -12.12
C LEU A 92 -8.40 11.32 -11.38
N TYR A 93 -7.50 10.91 -10.49
CA TYR A 93 -6.51 11.80 -9.86
C TYR A 93 -7.13 12.93 -9.02
N ILE A 94 -8.25 12.65 -8.37
CA ILE A 94 -8.91 13.60 -7.48
C ILE A 94 -8.86 13.14 -6.02
N ALA A 95 -8.81 14.11 -5.11
CA ALA A 95 -8.82 13.85 -3.67
C ALA A 95 -10.12 13.16 -3.18
N ASN A 96 -10.07 12.59 -2.00
CA ASN A 96 -11.17 11.90 -1.33
C ASN A 96 -11.67 10.62 -2.02
N GLN A 97 -10.89 10.04 -2.89
CA GLN A 97 -11.12 8.68 -3.39
C GLN A 97 -10.51 7.66 -2.44
N ARG A 98 -11.10 6.48 -2.36
CA ARG A 98 -10.65 5.40 -1.49
C ARG A 98 -10.65 4.09 -2.23
N PHE A 99 -9.63 3.30 -1.94
CA PHE A 99 -9.35 2.05 -2.61
C PHE A 99 -9.10 0.95 -1.59
N GLY A 100 -9.71 -0.21 -1.80
CA GLY A 100 -9.36 -1.44 -1.10
C GLY A 100 -8.67 -2.38 -2.07
N MET A 101 -7.46 -2.84 -1.75
CA MET A 101 -6.61 -3.63 -2.62
C MET A 101 -6.04 -4.82 -1.88
N TYR A 102 -5.87 -5.95 -2.57
CA TYR A 102 -5.24 -7.13 -1.98
C TYR A 102 -4.31 -7.83 -2.96
N ARG A 103 -3.31 -8.50 -2.42
CA ARG A 103 -2.47 -9.46 -3.12
C ARG A 103 -2.14 -10.64 -2.21
N PHE A 104 -2.29 -11.85 -2.74
CA PHE A 104 -1.90 -13.09 -2.09
C PHE A 104 -0.76 -13.75 -2.84
N HIS A 105 0.34 -14.02 -2.13
CA HIS A 105 1.52 -14.74 -2.60
C HIS A 105 1.39 -16.23 -2.32
N ILE A 106 0.39 -16.88 -2.92
CA ILE A 106 0.12 -18.31 -2.67
C ILE A 106 1.00 -19.20 -3.55
N GLN A 107 1.19 -18.82 -4.81
CA GLN A 107 2.00 -19.59 -5.75
C GLN A 107 3.49 -19.25 -5.62
N ASP A 108 3.81 -18.05 -5.19
CA ASP A 108 5.15 -17.50 -5.05
C ASP A 108 5.32 -16.83 -3.67
N ALA A 109 5.14 -17.62 -2.60
CA ALA A 109 5.30 -17.13 -1.24
C ALA A 109 6.70 -16.54 -1.02
N ILE A 110 6.77 -15.42 -0.33
CA ILE A 110 8.03 -14.73 -0.05
C ILE A 110 8.64 -15.35 1.20
N HIS A 111 9.62 -16.22 1.02
CA HIS A 111 10.25 -16.99 2.09
C HIS A 111 11.38 -16.20 2.75
N PHE A 112 11.45 -16.27 4.07
CA PHE A 112 12.53 -15.73 4.88
C PHE A 112 13.01 -16.76 5.92
N SER A 113 14.28 -16.72 6.27
CA SER A 113 14.93 -17.73 7.11
C SER A 113 15.20 -17.26 8.52
N LYS A 114 15.39 -15.95 8.72
CA LYS A 114 15.68 -15.34 10.02
C LYS A 114 14.58 -14.36 10.45
N GLY A 115 13.94 -13.71 9.49
CA GLY A 115 12.85 -12.78 9.77
C GLY A 115 12.50 -11.84 8.63
N LEU A 116 11.51 -11.01 8.93
CA LEU A 116 11.12 -9.83 8.15
C LEU A 116 11.35 -8.59 9.01
N PRO A 117 12.53 -7.97 8.93
CA PRO A 117 12.81 -6.71 9.62
C PRO A 117 11.79 -5.65 9.30
N ARG A 118 11.37 -5.55 8.02
CA ARG A 118 10.42 -4.53 7.58
C ARG A 118 9.76 -4.90 6.26
N VAL A 119 8.48 -4.56 6.14
CA VAL A 119 7.76 -4.50 4.87
C VAL A 119 7.10 -3.12 4.81
N ASP A 120 7.40 -2.34 3.80
CA ASP A 120 6.90 -0.98 3.62
C ASP A 120 6.14 -0.82 2.32
N ILE A 121 5.24 0.16 2.28
CA ILE A 121 4.70 0.75 1.06
C ILE A 121 5.02 2.24 1.05
N GLN A 122 5.50 2.77 -0.07
CA GLN A 122 5.77 4.19 -0.20
C GLN A 122 4.51 4.96 -0.56
N ALA A 123 4.22 6.02 0.19
CA ALA A 123 3.22 7.01 -0.18
C ALA A 123 3.83 8.04 -1.14
N LEU A 124 3.91 7.69 -2.41
CA LEU A 124 4.53 8.51 -3.45
C LEU A 124 3.56 8.70 -4.61
N GLY A 125 3.43 9.93 -5.06
CA GLY A 125 2.56 10.29 -6.17
C GLY A 125 3.27 10.99 -7.31
N TRP A 126 2.51 11.22 -8.38
CA TRP A 126 2.95 11.97 -9.54
C TRP A 126 2.15 13.26 -9.67
N ARG A 127 2.84 14.38 -9.77
CA ARG A 127 2.22 15.70 -9.89
C ARG A 127 2.69 16.46 -11.10
N SER A 128 2.05 17.62 -11.32
CA SER A 128 2.38 18.53 -12.41
C SER A 128 3.88 18.86 -12.48
N GLY A 129 4.40 18.98 -13.67
CA GLY A 129 5.82 19.20 -13.93
C GLY A 129 6.68 17.94 -13.87
N GLY A 130 6.08 16.74 -13.89
CA GLY A 130 6.79 15.48 -14.01
C GLY A 130 7.64 15.13 -12.78
N ARG A 131 7.16 15.40 -11.58
CA ARG A 131 7.88 15.11 -10.34
C ARG A 131 7.18 14.08 -9.49
N TYR A 132 7.94 13.15 -8.94
CA TYR A 132 7.50 12.29 -7.85
C TYR A 132 7.47 13.10 -6.55
N LEU A 133 6.35 13.06 -5.84
CA LEU A 133 6.15 13.84 -4.62
C LEU A 133 5.61 12.94 -3.51
N PRO A 134 6.15 13.09 -2.27
CA PRO A 134 5.57 12.43 -1.11
C PRO A 134 4.10 12.83 -0.92
N LEU A 135 3.28 11.86 -0.56
CA LEU A 135 1.86 12.04 -0.27
C LEU A 135 1.61 12.09 1.24
N HIS A 136 0.47 12.67 1.60
CA HIS A 136 -0.05 12.69 2.98
C HIS A 136 -1.38 11.90 3.04
N ASP A 137 -1.40 10.76 2.37
CA ASP A 137 -2.56 9.89 2.29
C ASP A 137 -2.71 9.05 3.56
N ASP A 138 -3.94 8.62 3.85
CA ASP A 138 -4.23 7.72 4.95
C ASP A 138 -4.19 6.29 4.44
N ILE A 139 -3.31 5.47 5.03
CA ILE A 139 -3.08 4.08 4.63
C ILE A 139 -3.28 3.19 5.84
N ALA A 140 -4.18 2.22 5.71
CA ALA A 140 -4.31 1.12 6.65
C ALA A 140 -3.97 -0.20 5.94
N SER A 141 -3.21 -1.07 6.60
CA SER A 141 -2.72 -2.30 5.99
C SER A 141 -2.89 -3.52 6.90
N THR A 142 -2.94 -4.68 6.26
CA THR A 142 -2.90 -5.97 6.95
C THR A 142 -1.89 -6.87 6.24
N ALA A 143 -0.90 -7.34 7.00
CA ALA A 143 0.06 -8.35 6.56
C ALA A 143 -0.44 -9.75 6.93
N MET A 144 -0.29 -10.69 6.02
CA MET A 144 -0.60 -12.10 6.24
C MET A 144 0.67 -12.92 6.03
N PHE A 145 1.05 -13.71 7.04
CA PHE A 145 2.25 -14.51 6.99
C PHE A 145 2.15 -15.74 7.90
N TYR A 146 2.95 -16.75 7.61
CA TYR A 146 3.16 -17.90 8.47
C TYR A 146 4.55 -17.81 9.11
N LEU A 147 4.65 -18.25 10.35
CA LEU A 147 5.87 -18.23 11.12
C LEU A 147 6.03 -19.55 11.89
N ASP A 148 7.28 -19.98 12.10
CA ASP A 148 7.62 -21.20 12.85
C ASP A 148 7.36 -21.08 14.36
N ARG A 149 7.06 -19.88 14.85
CA ARG A 149 6.82 -19.55 16.26
C ARG A 149 5.75 -18.48 16.43
N PRO A 150 5.10 -18.37 17.60
CA PRO A 150 4.18 -17.29 17.89
C PRO A 150 4.87 -15.91 17.82
N VAL A 151 4.17 -14.92 17.27
CA VAL A 151 4.60 -13.52 17.31
C VAL A 151 4.47 -13.00 18.73
N THR A 152 5.55 -12.52 19.31
CA THR A 152 5.59 -11.96 20.67
C THR A 152 5.48 -10.43 20.67
N ASN A 153 5.92 -9.79 19.58
CA ASN A 153 5.88 -8.34 19.42
C ASN A 153 4.75 -7.97 18.46
N ARG A 154 3.54 -7.79 18.99
CA ARG A 154 2.38 -7.37 18.19
C ARG A 154 2.24 -5.87 18.26
N PRO A 155 1.92 -5.19 17.14
CA PRO A 155 1.56 -3.78 17.19
C PRO A 155 0.32 -3.58 18.07
N GLU A 156 0.20 -2.42 18.68
CA GLU A 156 -1.03 -2.03 19.36
C GLU A 156 -2.19 -2.00 18.37
N ALA A 157 -3.35 -2.41 18.83
CA ALA A 157 -4.56 -2.30 18.01
C ALA A 157 -4.84 -0.80 17.74
N PRO A 158 -5.20 -0.43 16.50
CA PRO A 158 -5.55 0.94 16.21
C PRO A 158 -6.77 1.39 17.05
N THR A 159 -6.80 2.66 17.42
CA THR A 159 -7.94 3.23 18.15
C THR A 159 -9.15 3.40 17.23
N TYR A 160 -10.35 3.51 17.80
CA TYR A 160 -11.56 3.78 17.01
C TYR A 160 -11.41 5.05 16.18
N ASP A 161 -10.84 6.11 16.74
CA ASP A 161 -10.64 7.39 16.05
C ASP A 161 -9.68 7.26 14.86
N SER A 162 -8.64 6.42 14.99
CA SER A 162 -7.69 6.17 13.88
C SER A 162 -8.26 5.29 12.77
N MET A 163 -9.35 4.56 13.05
CA MET A 163 -10.05 3.73 12.06
C MET A 163 -11.25 4.46 11.43
N GLU A 164 -11.60 5.63 11.94
CA GLU A 164 -12.73 6.39 11.43
C GLU A 164 -12.43 6.91 10.02
N VAL A 165 -13.36 6.64 9.13
CA VAL A 165 -13.30 7.14 7.76
C VAL A 165 -13.85 8.57 7.75
N HIS A 166 -12.98 9.55 7.67
CA HIS A 166 -13.37 10.94 7.59
C HIS A 166 -14.12 11.21 6.27
N LEU A 167 -15.43 11.40 6.36
CA LEU A 167 -16.28 11.80 5.25
C LEU A 167 -16.32 13.33 5.07
N GLY A 168 -15.33 14.05 5.58
CA GLY A 168 -15.25 15.50 5.50
C GLY A 168 -15.32 16.02 4.07
N ALA A 169 -15.84 17.23 3.91
CA ALA A 169 -15.75 17.96 2.66
C ALA A 169 -14.28 18.09 2.27
N ALA A 170 -13.99 18.01 0.96
CA ALA A 170 -12.65 18.23 0.46
C ALA A 170 -12.07 19.51 1.07
N PRO A 171 -10.84 19.51 1.58
CA PRO A 171 -10.19 20.74 1.99
C PRO A 171 -10.22 21.71 0.81
N ALA A 172 -10.64 22.92 1.04
CA ALA A 172 -10.59 23.97 0.04
C ALA A 172 -9.12 24.08 -0.42
N THR A 173 -8.86 23.76 -1.67
CA THR A 173 -7.54 23.90 -2.26
C THR A 173 -7.28 25.35 -2.55
N ASP A 174 -6.89 26.09 -1.53
CA ASP A 174 -6.17 27.36 -1.70
C ASP A 174 -4.67 27.07 -1.61
N LEU A 175 -4.11 26.65 -2.71
CA LEU A 175 -2.66 26.73 -2.94
C LEU A 175 -2.45 27.48 -4.24
N ALA A 176 -2.31 28.80 -4.09
CA ALA A 176 -1.75 29.68 -5.08
C ALA A 176 -0.26 29.37 -5.32
#